data_d9d0405f22baf4b307470356cd899e6c
#
_entry.id   d9d0405f22baf4b307470356cd899e6c
#
_cell.length_a   1.000
_cell.length_b   1.000
_cell.length_c   1.000
_cell.angle_alpha   90.00
_cell.angle_beta   90.00
_cell.angle_gamma   90.00
#
_symmetry.space_group_name_H-M   'P 1'
#
loop_
_entity.id
_entity.type
_entity.pdbx_description
1 polymer ?
#
loop_
_entity_poly.entity_id
_entity_poly.type
_entity_poly.pdbx_seq_one_letter_code
_entity_poly.pdbx_strand_id
1 'polypeptide(L)'
;MKEKPRFLTQLESVSDVDEGTPIRLEATFQPARDNDLKVLWEFNGAPLGASQLIRTRVDLGWAALDIGAVNMDHVGVYTLKIVNTEGEAARYSHNISYKVMN
;
A
#
# COMPACT_ATOMS: atom_id res chain seq x y z
N MET A 1 23.72 -5.91 -12.56
CA MET A 1 23.54 -4.48 -12.27
C MET A 1 22.14 -4.25 -11.70
N LYS A 2 22.05 -3.56 -10.57
CA LYS A 2 20.76 -3.29 -9.96
C LYS A 2 20.05 -2.16 -10.68
N GLU A 3 18.75 -2.24 -10.69
CA GLU A 3 17.90 -1.22 -11.27
C GLU A 3 17.26 -0.40 -10.16
N LYS A 4 16.99 0.87 -10.46
CA LYS A 4 16.18 1.72 -9.60
C LYS A 4 14.76 1.14 -9.56
N PRO A 5 14.11 1.11 -8.38
CA PRO A 5 12.75 0.56 -8.30
C PRO A 5 11.75 1.33 -9.14
N ARG A 6 10.78 0.62 -9.68
CA ARG A 6 9.66 1.22 -10.40
C ARG A 6 8.43 0.37 -10.23
N PHE A 7 7.28 1.01 -10.26
CA PHE A 7 6.00 0.31 -10.19
C PHE A 7 5.55 -0.13 -11.57
N LEU A 8 4.96 -1.31 -11.63
CA LEU A 8 4.38 -1.86 -12.86
C LEU A 8 2.88 -1.65 -12.91
N THR A 9 2.22 -1.63 -11.75
CA THR A 9 0.78 -1.40 -11.65
C THR A 9 0.52 -0.26 -10.67
N GLN A 10 -0.63 0.38 -10.82
CA GLN A 10 -1.05 1.47 -9.93
C GLN A 10 -2.00 0.93 -8.87
N LEU A 11 -1.93 1.54 -7.68
CA LEU A 11 -2.94 1.32 -6.66
C LEU A 11 -4.20 2.08 -7.05
N GLU A 12 -5.33 1.45 -6.85
CA GLU A 12 -6.61 2.07 -7.15
C GLU A 12 -7.26 2.55 -5.86
N SER A 13 -7.92 3.69 -5.94
CA SER A 13 -8.67 4.22 -4.81
C SER A 13 -9.94 3.40 -4.60
N VAL A 14 -10.30 3.22 -3.33
CA VAL A 14 -11.50 2.50 -2.95
C VAL A 14 -12.48 3.50 -2.35
N SER A 15 -13.65 3.61 -2.94
CA SER A 15 -14.67 4.56 -2.48
C SER A 15 -15.97 3.84 -2.16
N ASP A 16 -16.83 4.53 -1.43
CA ASP A 16 -18.16 4.02 -1.08
C ASP A 16 -18.10 2.68 -0.35
N VAL A 17 -17.14 2.59 0.59
CA VAL A 17 -16.90 1.36 1.35
C VAL A 17 -17.84 1.29 2.54
N ASP A 18 -18.44 0.13 2.76
CA ASP A 18 -19.25 -0.12 3.93
C ASP A 18 -18.36 -0.57 5.08
N GLU A 19 -18.74 -0.19 6.30
CA GLU A 19 -18.03 -0.63 7.49
C GLU A 19 -18.01 -2.14 7.58
N GLY A 20 -16.87 -2.70 7.95
CA GLY A 20 -16.70 -4.15 8.09
C GLY A 20 -16.25 -4.84 6.82
N THR A 21 -16.15 -4.14 5.70
CA THR A 21 -15.72 -4.72 4.44
C THR A 21 -14.23 -5.02 4.45
N PRO A 22 -13.80 -6.20 3.99
CA PRO A 22 -12.36 -6.44 3.82
C PRO A 22 -11.84 -5.71 2.59
N ILE A 23 -10.66 -5.09 2.74
CA ILE A 23 -10.05 -4.29 1.68
C ILE A 23 -8.63 -4.81 1.44
N ARG A 24 -8.24 -4.88 0.17
CA ARG A 24 -6.86 -5.20 -0.22
C ARG A 24 -6.33 -4.13 -1.15
N LEU A 25 -5.17 -3.57 -0.80
CA LEU A 25 -4.42 -2.66 -1.65
C LEU A 25 -3.18 -3.42 -2.09
N GLU A 26 -2.94 -3.49 -3.41
CA GLU A 26 -1.78 -4.24 -3.90
C GLU A 26 -1.18 -3.58 -5.13
N ALA A 27 0.11 -3.82 -5.33
CA ALA A 27 0.84 -3.31 -6.47
C ALA A 27 1.97 -4.25 -6.83
N THR A 28 2.37 -4.24 -8.10
CA THR A 28 3.54 -4.96 -8.57
C THR A 28 4.64 -3.97 -8.93
N PHE A 29 5.89 -4.42 -8.85
CA PHE A 29 7.03 -3.53 -9.06
C PHE A 29 8.25 -4.32 -9.55
N GLN A 30 9.26 -3.59 -10.00
CA GLN A 30 10.57 -4.12 -10.37
C GLN A 30 11.66 -3.33 -9.66
N PRO A 31 12.83 -3.92 -9.39
CA PRO A 31 13.18 -5.31 -9.66
C PRO A 31 12.48 -6.29 -8.71
N ALA A 32 12.07 -7.43 -9.24
CA ALA A 32 11.34 -8.43 -8.43
C ALA A 32 12.25 -9.16 -7.45
N ARG A 33 13.52 -9.33 -7.82
CA ARG A 33 14.48 -10.06 -7.01
C ARG A 33 15.64 -9.16 -6.62
N ASP A 34 15.42 -8.37 -5.59
CA ASP A 34 16.44 -7.47 -5.07
C ASP A 34 16.42 -7.59 -3.55
N ASN A 35 17.47 -8.17 -2.99
CA ASN A 35 17.57 -8.40 -1.55
C ASN A 35 17.67 -7.10 -0.76
N ASP A 36 18.07 -6.01 -1.41
CA ASP A 36 18.19 -4.71 -0.76
C ASP A 36 16.95 -3.85 -0.88
N LEU A 37 15.93 -4.35 -1.57
CA LEU A 37 14.70 -3.59 -1.78
C LEU A 37 13.86 -3.62 -0.52
N LYS A 38 13.40 -2.44 -0.11
CA LYS A 38 12.54 -2.27 1.06
C LYS A 38 11.19 -1.70 0.64
N VAL A 39 10.16 -2.17 1.29
CA VAL A 39 8.79 -1.74 1.05
C VAL A 39 8.27 -1.05 2.31
N LEU A 40 7.76 0.15 2.13
CA LEU A 40 7.26 0.97 3.23
C LEU A 40 5.84 1.41 2.93
N TRP A 41 4.97 1.25 3.90
CA TRP A 41 3.59 1.74 3.82
C TRP A 41 3.42 2.92 4.75
N GLU A 42 2.73 3.96 4.25
CA GLU A 42 2.41 5.14 5.04
C GLU A 42 0.91 5.39 5.00
N PHE A 43 0.40 5.96 6.07
CA PHE A 43 -1.00 6.34 6.20
C PHE A 43 -1.06 7.80 6.59
N ASN A 44 -1.69 8.61 5.74
CA ASN A 44 -1.80 10.07 5.93
C ASN A 44 -0.43 10.72 6.19
N GLY A 45 0.59 10.24 5.46
CA GLY A 45 1.94 10.81 5.52
C GLY A 45 2.82 10.33 6.66
N ALA A 46 2.32 9.44 7.51
CA ALA A 46 3.09 8.88 8.61
C ALA A 46 3.30 7.38 8.42
N PRO A 47 4.38 6.80 8.96
CA PRO A 47 4.57 5.36 8.86
C PRO A 47 3.38 4.60 9.42
N LEU A 48 3.01 3.54 8.73
CA LEU A 48 1.87 2.72 9.17
C LEU A 48 2.27 1.93 10.39
N GLY A 49 1.52 2.11 11.47
CA GLY A 49 1.75 1.39 12.70
C GLY A 49 1.18 -0.03 12.67
N ALA A 50 1.59 -0.84 13.63
CA ALA A 50 1.06 -2.19 13.76
C ALA A 50 -0.41 -2.14 14.17
N SER A 51 -1.21 -3.03 13.57
CA SER A 51 -2.64 -3.11 13.87
C SER A 51 -3.09 -4.55 13.71
N GLN A 52 -4.03 -4.97 14.55
CA GLN A 52 -4.60 -6.30 14.45
C GLN A 52 -5.45 -6.48 13.19
N LEU A 53 -5.97 -5.38 12.65
CA LEU A 53 -6.84 -5.42 11.48
C LEU A 53 -6.09 -5.22 10.17
N ILE A 54 -4.84 -4.77 10.23
CA ILE A 54 -4.05 -4.50 9.03
C ILE A 54 -2.88 -5.45 8.96
N ARG A 55 -2.74 -6.12 7.81
CA ARG A 55 -1.62 -6.99 7.53
C ARG A 55 -0.97 -6.59 6.23
N THR A 56 0.34 -6.64 6.18
CA THR A 56 1.09 -6.35 4.97
C THR A 56 1.86 -7.58 4.54
N ARG A 57 1.99 -7.74 3.23
CA ARG A 57 2.74 -8.84 2.63
C ARG A 57 3.63 -8.30 1.53
N VAL A 58 4.80 -8.89 1.42
CA VAL A 58 5.74 -8.58 0.34
C VAL A 58 6.26 -9.89 -0.20
N ASP A 59 6.22 -10.03 -1.51
CA ASP A 59 6.81 -11.17 -2.20
C ASP A 59 7.58 -10.64 -3.39
N LEU A 60 8.08 -11.53 -4.23
CA LEU A 60 8.90 -11.13 -5.38
C LEU A 60 8.11 -10.23 -6.32
N GLY A 61 8.43 -8.94 -6.34
CA GLY A 61 7.79 -7.97 -7.22
C GLY A 61 6.35 -7.62 -6.89
N TRP A 62 5.90 -7.94 -5.68
CA TRP A 62 4.51 -7.72 -5.28
C TRP A 62 4.43 -7.28 -3.82
N ALA A 63 3.57 -6.33 -3.54
CA ALA A 63 3.31 -5.88 -2.19
C ALA A 63 1.81 -5.66 -2.00
N ALA A 64 1.30 -6.04 -0.84
CA ALA A 64 -0.11 -5.90 -0.54
C ALA A 64 -0.34 -5.48 0.90
N LEU A 65 -1.42 -4.75 1.10
CA LEU A 65 -1.90 -4.38 2.42
C LEU A 65 -3.35 -4.84 2.52
N ASP A 66 -3.65 -5.65 3.54
CA ASP A 66 -4.97 -6.18 3.77
C ASP A 66 -5.57 -5.58 5.02
N ILE A 67 -6.78 -5.07 4.93
CA ILE A 67 -7.58 -4.61 6.07
C ILE A 67 -8.71 -5.61 6.22
N GLY A 68 -8.74 -6.32 7.35
CA GLY A 68 -9.72 -7.39 7.56
C GLY A 68 -11.15 -6.91 7.66
N ALA A 69 -11.35 -5.75 8.30
CA ALA A 69 -12.66 -5.15 8.44
C ALA A 69 -12.49 -3.65 8.57
N VAL A 70 -12.84 -2.92 7.52
CA VAL A 70 -12.59 -1.48 7.47
C VAL A 70 -13.52 -0.73 8.44
N ASN A 71 -12.99 0.33 9.06
CA ASN A 71 -13.78 1.24 9.89
C ASN A 71 -13.33 2.68 9.63
N MET A 72 -13.90 3.63 10.36
CA MET A 72 -13.61 5.04 10.15
C MET A 72 -12.13 5.39 10.33
N ASP A 73 -11.43 4.65 11.17
CA ASP A 73 -10.00 4.91 11.41
C ASP A 73 -9.14 4.54 10.19
N HIS A 74 -9.68 3.76 9.26
CA HIS A 74 -8.96 3.35 8.05
C HIS A 74 -9.16 4.31 6.89
N VAL A 75 -10.03 5.30 7.03
CA VAL A 75 -10.28 6.28 5.98
C VAL A 75 -9.10 7.23 5.86
N GLY A 76 -8.56 7.38 4.67
CA GLY A 76 -7.44 8.27 4.44
C GLY A 76 -6.62 7.89 3.23
N VAL A 77 -5.42 8.44 3.16
CA VAL A 77 -4.51 8.25 2.03
C VAL A 77 -3.43 7.25 2.42
N TYR A 78 -3.30 6.20 1.63
CA TYR A 78 -2.26 5.19 1.80
C TYR A 78 -1.20 5.37 0.72
N THR A 79 0.05 5.35 1.12
CA THR A 79 1.18 5.51 0.21
C THR A 79 2.08 4.30 0.31
N LEU A 80 2.41 3.73 -0.83
CA LEU A 80 3.37 2.64 -0.95
C LEU A 80 4.66 3.19 -1.52
N LYS A 81 5.77 2.86 -0.86
CA LYS A 81 7.07 3.37 -1.23
C LYS A 81 8.04 2.21 -1.31
N ILE A 82 8.80 2.13 -2.40
CA ILE A 82 9.81 1.09 -2.55
C ILE A 82 11.18 1.74 -2.75
N VAL A 83 12.19 1.20 -2.07
CA VAL A 83 13.53 1.78 -2.01
C VAL A 83 14.56 0.67 -2.13
N ASN A 84 15.60 0.90 -2.90
CA ASN A 84 16.79 0.06 -2.89
C ASN A 84 18.04 0.93 -2.89
N THR A 85 19.21 0.32 -3.07
CA THR A 85 20.46 1.07 -3.06
C THR A 85 20.61 2.04 -4.22
N GLU A 86 19.83 1.84 -5.31
CA GLU A 86 19.88 2.70 -6.49
C GLU A 86 18.91 3.86 -6.44
N GLY A 87 17.98 3.85 -5.51
CA GLY A 87 17.06 4.96 -5.34
C GLY A 87 15.70 4.52 -4.84
N GLU A 88 14.75 5.42 -5.02
CA GLU A 88 13.40 5.29 -4.51
C GLU A 88 12.42 5.41 -5.67
N ALA A 89 11.43 4.53 -5.70
CA ALA A 89 10.39 4.63 -6.71
C ALA A 89 9.43 5.76 -6.36
N ALA A 90 8.75 6.23 -7.39
CA ALA A 90 7.66 7.17 -7.18
C ALA A 90 6.62 6.57 -6.26
N ARG A 91 6.01 7.42 -5.45
CA ARG A 91 4.99 6.99 -4.50
C ARG A 91 3.66 6.81 -5.21
N TYR A 92 2.94 5.77 -4.80
CA TYR A 92 1.55 5.62 -5.21
C TYR A 92 0.68 5.94 -4.01
N SER A 93 -0.29 6.83 -4.22
CA SER A 93 -1.27 7.17 -3.20
C SER A 93 -2.56 6.44 -3.48
N HIS A 94 -3.22 6.03 -2.42
CA HIS A 94 -4.46 5.29 -2.50
C HIS A 94 -5.40 5.79 -1.43
N ASN A 95 -6.60 6.19 -1.84
CA ASN A 95 -7.62 6.70 -0.92
C ASN A 95 -8.64 5.62 -0.60
N ILE A 96 -8.93 5.49 0.69
CA ILE A 96 -10.08 4.73 1.15
C ILE A 96 -11.08 5.75 1.70
N SER A 97 -12.29 5.72 1.19
CA SER A 97 -13.34 6.61 1.66
C SER A 97 -14.64 5.85 1.87
N TYR A 98 -15.40 6.28 2.86
CA TYR A 98 -16.68 5.68 3.15
C TYR A 98 -17.77 6.22 2.26
N LYS A 99 -18.78 5.39 2.08
CA LYS A 99 -20.02 5.81 1.48
C LYS A 99 -20.69 6.84 2.37
N VAL A 100 -21.13 7.94 1.75
CA VAL A 100 -21.85 8.97 2.46
C VAL A 100 -23.28 8.50 2.67
N MET A 101 -23.69 8.45 3.93
CA MET A 101 -25.04 8.09 4.31
C MET A 101 -25.83 9.35 4.61
N ASN A 102 -26.94 9.52 3.95
CA ASN A 102 -27.83 10.64 4.20
C ASN A 102 -29.01 10.18 5.03
#